data_8fe434fba4af7325752e441af68d7f25
#
_entry.id   8fe434fba4af7325752e441af68d7f25
#
_cell.length_a   1.000
_cell.length_b   1.000
_cell.length_c   1.000
_cell.angle_alpha   90.00
_cell.angle_beta   90.00
_cell.angle_gamma   90.00
#
_symmetry.space_group_name_H-M   'P 1'
#
loop_
_entity.id
_entity.type
_entity.pdbx_description
1 polymer ?
#
loop_
_entity_poly.entity_id
_entity_poly.type
_entity_poly.pdbx_seq_one_letter_code
_entity_poly.pdbx_strand_id
1 'polypeptide(L)'
;YYQVWLDTTKFTADQNIQYVGITDDYEEDKLDVTTDGIKVYDSVSGADVTSKFDIKVEDGKISATSKAEFVNENSVIDTTKFEFGRYYKFDIAATIKTTVKDGIDIENTASQIVHVYDPYNNTVEKPEKPTQKRVVNIPVSVDFNFTKKLEGRTLKDQEFSFVLKDAIGTEIETVKNDKDGNVH
;
A
#
# COMPACT_ATOMS: atom_id res chain seq x y z
N TYR A 1 4.65 -0.90 -1.66
CA TYR A 1 4.19 -0.90 -0.26
C TYR A 1 3.21 0.23 -0.03
N TYR A 2 2.14 -0.06 0.71
CA TYR A 2 1.27 0.95 1.28
C TYR A 2 1.00 0.65 2.76
N GLN A 3 0.44 1.62 3.48
CA GLN A 3 0.26 1.53 4.92
C GLN A 3 -1.18 1.79 5.29
N VAL A 4 -1.70 0.97 6.20
CA VAL A 4 -2.99 1.18 6.85
C VAL A 4 -2.77 1.27 8.35
N TRP A 5 -3.41 2.24 8.99
CA TRP A 5 -3.25 2.52 10.41
C TRP A 5 -4.55 2.23 11.15
N LEU A 6 -4.49 1.29 12.09
CA LEU A 6 -5.56 1.04 13.05
C LEU A 6 -5.37 2.00 14.24
N ASP A 7 -6.32 2.88 14.44
CA ASP A 7 -6.31 3.86 15.53
C ASP A 7 -7.05 3.31 16.75
N THR A 8 -6.31 2.97 17.79
CA THR A 8 -6.87 2.55 19.09
C THR A 8 -6.68 3.62 20.17
N THR A 9 -6.28 4.84 19.83
CA THR A 9 -5.94 5.89 20.81
C THR A 9 -7.11 6.32 21.70
N LYS A 10 -8.34 6.10 21.21
CA LYS A 10 -9.57 6.45 21.94
C LYS A 10 -10.28 5.24 22.53
N PHE A 11 -9.69 4.04 22.43
CA PHE A 11 -10.28 2.82 22.97
C PHE A 11 -9.90 2.64 24.43
N THR A 12 -10.87 2.20 25.20
CA THR A 12 -10.78 1.97 26.65
C THR A 12 -11.39 0.61 27.01
N ALA A 13 -10.98 0.05 28.14
CA ALA A 13 -11.42 -1.27 28.59
C ALA A 13 -12.93 -1.38 28.86
N ASP A 14 -13.58 -0.25 29.17
CA ASP A 14 -15.01 -0.17 29.49
C ASP A 14 -15.94 -0.15 28.26
N GLN A 15 -15.37 -0.07 27.05
CA GLN A 15 -16.15 -0.07 25.79
C GLN A 15 -16.58 -1.46 25.32
N ASN A 16 -16.27 -2.51 26.06
CA ASN A 16 -16.62 -3.91 25.74
C ASN A 16 -16.17 -4.36 24.36
N ILE A 17 -15.00 -3.91 23.91
CA ILE A 17 -14.45 -4.26 22.59
C ILE A 17 -14.00 -5.73 22.63
N GLN A 18 -14.53 -6.53 21.71
CA GLN A 18 -14.17 -7.94 21.55
C GLN A 18 -13.02 -8.15 20.61
N TYR A 19 -13.00 -7.45 19.47
CA TYR A 19 -11.85 -7.40 18.58
C TYR A 19 -11.79 -6.09 17.81
N VAL A 20 -10.60 -5.77 17.34
CA VAL A 20 -10.32 -4.62 16.50
C VAL A 20 -9.48 -5.06 15.30
N GLY A 21 -9.52 -4.30 14.23
CA GLY A 21 -8.72 -4.63 13.05
C GLY A 21 -8.93 -3.69 11.89
N ILE A 22 -8.52 -4.16 10.73
CA ILE A 22 -8.72 -3.49 9.45
C ILE A 22 -9.31 -4.44 8.42
N THR A 23 -10.02 -3.87 7.47
CA THR A 23 -10.32 -4.49 6.19
C THR A 23 -9.79 -3.60 5.08
N ASP A 24 -9.37 -4.20 3.98
CA ASP A 24 -8.82 -3.50 2.84
C ASP A 24 -9.30 -4.22 1.58
N ASP A 25 -9.91 -3.47 0.67
CA ASP A 25 -10.43 -3.96 -0.61
C ASP A 25 -9.50 -3.41 -1.70
N TYR A 26 -8.54 -4.22 -2.12
CA TYR A 26 -7.56 -3.85 -3.13
C TYR A 26 -7.98 -4.35 -4.52
N GLU A 27 -7.50 -3.69 -5.56
CA GLU A 27 -7.79 -4.07 -6.94
C GLU A 27 -7.03 -5.35 -7.32
N GLU A 28 -7.64 -6.52 -7.10
CA GLU A 28 -7.04 -7.84 -7.32
C GLU A 28 -6.76 -8.15 -8.80
N ASP A 29 -7.38 -7.44 -9.72
CA ASP A 29 -7.05 -7.50 -11.14
C ASP A 29 -5.72 -6.81 -11.48
N LYS A 30 -5.24 -5.91 -10.63
CA LYS A 30 -4.02 -5.12 -10.80
C LYS A 30 -2.89 -5.48 -9.83
N LEU A 31 -3.23 -5.99 -8.65
CA LEU A 31 -2.29 -6.26 -7.57
C LEU A 31 -2.31 -7.72 -7.13
N ASP A 32 -1.13 -8.22 -6.76
CA ASP A 32 -0.97 -9.44 -5.98
C ASP A 32 -0.54 -9.07 -4.56
N VAL A 33 -1.31 -9.54 -3.58
CA VAL A 33 -1.01 -9.41 -2.14
C VAL A 33 -1.01 -10.79 -1.51
N THR A 34 -0.07 -11.05 -0.61
CA THR A 34 0.00 -12.29 0.14
C THR A 34 -0.02 -12.01 1.64
N THR A 35 -0.50 -12.96 2.42
CA THR A 35 -0.51 -12.86 3.89
C THR A 35 0.88 -12.60 4.46
N ASP A 36 1.91 -13.27 3.94
CA ASP A 36 3.31 -13.10 4.38
C ASP A 36 3.89 -11.73 4.07
N GLY A 37 3.30 -11.04 3.08
CA GLY A 37 3.65 -9.67 2.69
C GLY A 37 3.10 -8.61 3.64
N ILE A 38 2.33 -8.98 4.65
CA ILE A 38 1.72 -8.05 5.60
C ILE A 38 2.45 -8.13 6.94
N LYS A 39 2.93 -6.97 7.41
CA LYS A 39 3.58 -6.83 8.72
C LYS A 39 2.87 -5.76 9.54
N VAL A 40 2.77 -6.00 10.84
CA VAL A 40 2.12 -5.08 11.76
C VAL A 40 3.09 -4.60 12.81
N TYR A 41 3.17 -3.29 12.99
CA TYR A 41 4.06 -2.66 13.96
C TYR A 41 3.28 -1.84 14.98
N ASP A 42 3.67 -1.96 16.23
CA ASP A 42 3.21 -1.10 17.31
C ASP A 42 3.88 0.28 17.20
N SER A 43 3.09 1.36 17.13
CA SER A 43 3.61 2.73 16.95
C SER A 43 4.38 3.27 18.16
N VAL A 44 4.17 2.70 19.34
CA VAL A 44 4.84 3.15 20.58
C VAL A 44 6.19 2.48 20.76
N SER A 45 6.23 1.15 20.61
CA SER A 45 7.46 0.37 20.81
C SER A 45 8.27 0.19 19.52
N GLY A 46 7.64 0.34 18.35
CA GLY A 46 8.23 0.00 17.05
C GLY A 46 8.37 -1.51 16.81
N ALA A 47 7.90 -2.34 17.73
CA ALA A 47 8.03 -3.79 17.63
C ALA A 47 7.12 -4.37 16.55
N ASP A 48 7.60 -5.44 15.89
CA ASP A 48 6.75 -6.29 15.04
C ASP A 48 5.78 -7.06 15.94
N VAL A 49 4.50 -6.81 15.75
CA VAL A 49 3.38 -7.42 16.47
C VAL A 49 2.43 -8.16 15.53
N THR A 50 2.90 -8.55 14.36
CA THR A 50 2.12 -9.28 13.35
C THR A 50 1.44 -10.50 13.95
N SER A 51 2.12 -11.20 14.86
CA SER A 51 1.59 -12.37 15.55
C SER A 51 0.36 -12.11 16.42
N LYS A 52 0.07 -10.84 16.75
CA LYS A 52 -1.15 -10.47 17.52
C LYS A 52 -2.42 -10.42 16.65
N PHE A 53 -2.30 -10.57 15.34
CA PHE A 53 -3.41 -10.46 14.40
C PHE A 53 -3.64 -11.77 13.63
N ASP A 54 -4.91 -12.09 13.41
CA ASP A 54 -5.34 -13.07 12.42
C ASP A 54 -5.49 -12.34 11.10
N ILE A 55 -4.60 -12.66 10.14
CA ILE A 55 -4.53 -11.99 8.85
C ILE A 55 -4.96 -12.96 7.76
N LYS A 56 -5.90 -12.54 6.92
CA LYS A 56 -6.41 -13.28 5.76
C LYS A 56 -6.36 -12.40 4.52
N VAL A 57 -6.00 -13.00 3.40
CA VAL A 57 -6.03 -12.39 2.07
C VAL A 57 -6.81 -13.33 1.17
N GLU A 58 -8.02 -12.97 0.82
CA GLU A 58 -8.95 -13.78 0.05
C GLU A 58 -9.79 -12.89 -0.86
N ASP A 59 -9.98 -13.27 -2.12
CA ASP A 59 -10.88 -12.62 -3.08
C ASP A 59 -10.73 -11.08 -3.16
N GLY A 60 -9.49 -10.60 -3.29
CA GLY A 60 -9.19 -9.16 -3.37
C GLY A 60 -9.31 -8.40 -2.06
N LYS A 61 -9.52 -9.11 -0.93
CA LYS A 61 -9.71 -8.48 0.38
C LYS A 61 -8.66 -8.93 1.37
N ILE A 62 -8.19 -7.97 2.15
CA ILE A 62 -7.41 -8.20 3.35
C ILE A 62 -8.34 -8.02 4.55
N SER A 63 -8.32 -8.97 5.46
CA SER A 63 -8.93 -8.85 6.79
C SER A 63 -7.86 -9.16 7.83
N ALA A 64 -7.65 -8.24 8.76
CA ALA A 64 -6.70 -8.44 9.85
C ALA A 64 -7.35 -8.01 11.16
N THR A 65 -7.58 -8.97 12.06
CA THR A 65 -8.24 -8.74 13.35
C THR A 65 -7.37 -9.19 14.51
N SER A 66 -7.48 -8.53 15.65
CA SER A 66 -6.84 -8.98 16.88
C SER A 66 -7.30 -10.39 17.23
N LYS A 67 -6.37 -11.26 17.65
CA LYS A 67 -6.63 -12.68 17.91
C LYS A 67 -7.57 -12.90 19.09
N ALA A 68 -8.35 -13.96 19.00
CA ALA A 68 -9.27 -14.40 20.05
C ALA A 68 -8.59 -14.76 21.40
N GLU A 69 -7.31 -15.13 21.37
CA GLU A 69 -6.53 -15.42 22.59
C GLU A 69 -6.33 -14.21 23.52
N PHE A 70 -6.58 -13.00 22.99
CA PHE A 70 -6.55 -11.78 23.80
C PHE A 70 -7.89 -11.42 24.42
N VAL A 71 -8.93 -12.20 24.16
CA VAL A 71 -10.27 -12.00 24.74
C VAL A 71 -10.33 -12.71 26.10
N ASN A 72 -10.83 -12.01 27.11
CA ASN A 72 -11.02 -12.55 28.45
C ASN A 72 -12.34 -13.35 28.58
N GLU A 73 -12.61 -13.88 29.78
CA GLU A 73 -13.82 -14.63 30.06
C GLU A 73 -15.13 -13.84 29.89
N ASN A 74 -15.05 -12.50 29.90
CA ASN A 74 -16.18 -11.59 29.65
C ASN A 74 -16.38 -11.26 28.17
N SER A 75 -15.72 -11.97 27.28
CA SER A 75 -15.77 -11.77 25.82
C SER A 75 -15.27 -10.41 25.35
N VAL A 76 -14.38 -9.75 26.08
CA VAL A 76 -13.77 -8.48 25.72
C VAL A 76 -12.24 -8.57 25.73
N ILE A 77 -11.57 -7.71 24.97
CA ILE A 77 -10.11 -7.65 24.93
C ILE A 77 -9.54 -7.40 26.33
N ASP A 78 -8.62 -8.26 26.73
CA ASP A 78 -7.75 -8.07 27.88
C ASP A 78 -6.66 -7.07 27.54
N THR A 79 -6.79 -5.83 28.02
CA THR A 79 -5.88 -4.73 27.69
C THR A 79 -4.47 -4.92 28.24
N THR A 80 -4.24 -5.92 29.10
CA THR A 80 -2.88 -6.30 29.54
C THR A 80 -2.13 -7.14 28.50
N LYS A 81 -2.85 -7.77 27.58
CA LYS A 81 -2.31 -8.61 26.49
C LYS A 81 -2.33 -7.93 25.14
N PHE A 82 -3.41 -7.19 24.86
CA PHE A 82 -3.56 -6.39 23.66
C PHE A 82 -3.84 -4.93 24.04
N GLU A 83 -2.87 -4.09 23.86
CA GLU A 83 -2.87 -2.72 24.39
C GLU A 83 -3.62 -1.75 23.49
N PHE A 84 -4.45 -0.90 24.09
CA PHE A 84 -5.07 0.27 23.44
C PHE A 84 -4.24 1.55 23.66
N GLY A 85 -4.71 2.67 23.17
CA GLY A 85 -4.05 3.96 23.32
C GLY A 85 -2.88 4.19 22.35
N ARG A 86 -2.83 3.46 21.25
CA ARG A 86 -1.77 3.50 20.24
C ARG A 86 -2.29 3.27 18.83
N TYR A 87 -1.41 3.40 17.85
CA TYR A 87 -1.68 2.95 16.48
C TYR A 87 -1.00 1.61 16.24
N TYR A 88 -1.67 0.76 15.47
CA TYR A 88 -1.06 -0.41 14.85
C TYR A 88 -0.91 -0.13 13.36
N LYS A 89 0.34 -0.13 12.88
CA LYS A 89 0.69 0.16 11.50
C LYS A 89 0.80 -1.14 10.72
N PHE A 90 -0.05 -1.31 9.73
CA PHE A 90 0.01 -2.40 8.78
C PHE A 90 0.82 -1.96 7.57
N ASP A 91 1.99 -2.55 7.36
CA ASP A 91 2.81 -2.41 6.16
C ASP A 91 2.43 -3.54 5.21
N ILE A 92 1.83 -3.20 4.07
CA ILE A 92 1.29 -4.16 3.11
C ILE A 92 2.13 -4.12 1.84
N ALA A 93 2.81 -5.25 1.56
CA ALA A 93 3.54 -5.44 0.32
C ALA A 93 2.58 -5.91 -0.77
N ALA A 94 2.52 -5.17 -1.86
CA ALA A 94 1.75 -5.53 -3.05
C ALA A 94 2.67 -5.52 -4.28
N THR A 95 2.47 -6.48 -5.17
CA THR A 95 3.16 -6.56 -6.46
C THR A 95 2.18 -6.18 -7.55
N ILE A 96 2.57 -5.25 -8.42
CA ILE A 96 1.77 -4.88 -9.59
C ILE A 96 1.85 -6.01 -10.61
N LYS A 97 0.69 -6.47 -11.09
CA LYS A 97 0.61 -7.53 -12.11
C LYS A 97 1.18 -7.05 -13.44
N THR A 98 1.86 -7.94 -14.15
CA THR A 98 2.46 -7.65 -15.47
C THR A 98 1.43 -7.32 -16.56
N THR A 99 0.15 -7.62 -16.31
CA THR A 99 -0.97 -7.29 -17.18
C THR A 99 -1.41 -5.84 -17.09
N VAL A 100 -0.99 -5.13 -16.05
CA VAL A 100 -1.34 -3.72 -15.85
C VAL A 100 -0.53 -2.86 -16.80
N LYS A 101 -1.23 -2.01 -17.57
CA LYS A 101 -0.59 -1.11 -18.54
C LYS A 101 -0.06 0.13 -17.82
N ASP A 102 0.97 0.74 -18.42
CA ASP A 102 1.51 2.02 -17.97
C ASP A 102 0.43 3.11 -17.96
N GLY A 103 0.51 4.02 -17.00
CA GLY A 103 -0.40 5.16 -16.88
C GLY A 103 -1.76 4.82 -16.27
N ILE A 104 -1.96 3.61 -15.76
CA ILE A 104 -3.19 3.23 -15.06
C ILE A 104 -3.08 3.57 -13.56
N ASP A 105 -4.11 4.21 -13.04
CA ASP A 105 -4.23 4.43 -11.60
C ASP A 105 -4.62 3.15 -10.88
N ILE A 106 -4.00 2.92 -9.73
CA ILE A 106 -4.38 1.85 -8.80
C ILE A 106 -4.98 2.50 -7.56
N GLU A 107 -6.20 2.12 -7.27
CA GLU A 107 -6.95 2.65 -6.14
C GLU A 107 -6.98 1.65 -4.99
N ASN A 108 -6.94 2.14 -3.77
CA ASN A 108 -7.06 1.32 -2.58
C ASN A 108 -7.90 2.02 -1.51
N THR A 109 -8.75 1.28 -0.84
CA THR A 109 -9.57 1.78 0.25
C THR A 109 -9.60 0.77 1.39
N ALA A 110 -9.05 1.17 2.53
CA ALA A 110 -9.10 0.38 3.74
C ALA A 110 -10.08 0.99 4.77
N SER A 111 -10.57 0.15 5.66
CA SER A 111 -11.45 0.57 6.76
C SER A 111 -10.98 -0.05 8.06
N GLN A 112 -11.17 0.68 9.14
CA GLN A 112 -10.99 0.17 10.49
C GLN A 112 -12.28 -0.55 10.93
N ILE A 113 -12.14 -1.67 11.62
CA ILE A 113 -13.25 -2.40 12.23
C ILE A 113 -13.08 -2.45 13.73
N VAL A 114 -14.20 -2.29 14.43
CA VAL A 114 -14.30 -2.43 15.89
C VAL A 114 -15.54 -3.26 16.18
N HIS A 115 -15.34 -4.38 16.86
CA HIS A 115 -16.42 -5.25 17.24
C HIS A 115 -16.68 -5.12 18.74
N VAL A 116 -17.87 -4.67 19.10
CA VAL A 116 -18.28 -4.48 20.49
C VAL A 116 -19.14 -5.65 20.92
N TYR A 117 -18.79 -6.26 22.05
CA TYR A 117 -19.60 -7.34 22.65
C TYR A 117 -20.85 -6.76 23.29
N ASP A 118 -22.01 -7.24 22.87
CA ASP A 118 -23.31 -6.96 23.50
C ASP A 118 -23.96 -8.28 23.92
N PRO A 119 -24.06 -8.57 25.24
CA PRO A 119 -24.66 -9.81 25.73
C PRO A 119 -26.14 -9.96 25.41
N TYR A 120 -26.83 -8.88 25.02
CA TYR A 120 -28.27 -8.89 24.76
C TYR A 120 -28.59 -9.05 23.26
N ASN A 121 -27.71 -8.59 22.35
CA ASN A 121 -27.96 -8.54 20.90
C ASN A 121 -26.92 -9.30 20.06
N ASN A 122 -26.07 -10.11 20.65
CA ASN A 122 -25.03 -10.85 19.94
C ASN A 122 -24.22 -9.98 18.96
N THR A 123 -23.46 -9.04 19.47
CA THR A 123 -22.41 -8.30 18.74
C THR A 123 -22.89 -7.24 17.73
N VAL A 124 -22.44 -6.02 17.89
CA VAL A 124 -22.64 -4.94 16.93
C VAL A 124 -21.30 -4.62 16.26
N GLU A 125 -21.16 -4.93 14.99
CA GLU A 125 -20.10 -4.35 14.19
C GLU A 125 -20.36 -2.85 14.02
N LYS A 126 -19.40 -2.04 14.43
CA LYS A 126 -19.39 -0.63 14.08
C LYS A 126 -18.38 -0.45 12.95
N PRO A 127 -18.82 -0.41 11.69
CA PRO A 127 -17.92 -0.04 10.60
C PRO A 127 -17.46 1.40 10.87
N GLU A 128 -16.18 1.54 11.10
CA GLU A 128 -15.57 2.84 11.25
C GLU A 128 -15.19 3.39 9.88
N LYS A 129 -14.98 4.70 9.83
CA LYS A 129 -14.77 5.49 8.62
C LYS A 129 -13.74 4.86 7.70
N PRO A 130 -14.01 4.81 6.39
CA PRO A 130 -13.01 4.42 5.41
C PRO A 130 -11.80 5.34 5.52
N THR A 131 -10.62 4.75 5.36
CA THR A 131 -9.37 5.50 5.24
C THR A 131 -9.39 6.32 3.95
N GLN A 132 -8.47 7.27 3.82
CA GLN A 132 -8.36 8.04 2.59
C GLN A 132 -7.99 7.11 1.43
N LYS A 133 -8.75 7.23 0.33
CA LYS A 133 -8.41 6.61 -0.94
C LYS A 133 -6.99 7.02 -1.35
N ARG A 134 -6.16 6.04 -1.67
CA ARG A 134 -4.83 6.25 -2.23
C ARG A 134 -4.84 5.86 -3.70
N VAL A 135 -4.35 6.76 -4.53
CA VAL A 135 -4.14 6.50 -5.95
C VAL A 135 -2.63 6.39 -6.17
N VAL A 136 -2.21 5.29 -6.76
CA VAL A 136 -0.82 5.10 -7.18
C VAL A 136 -0.78 5.19 -8.70
N ASN A 137 -0.11 6.21 -9.23
CA ASN A 137 0.17 6.30 -10.65
C ASN A 137 1.35 5.40 -10.99
N ILE A 138 1.15 4.51 -11.97
CA ILE A 138 2.26 3.77 -12.56
C ILE A 138 2.92 4.74 -13.56
N PRO A 139 4.22 5.07 -13.38
CA PRO A 139 4.89 5.96 -14.32
C PRO A 139 4.92 5.33 -15.71
N VAL A 140 4.55 6.10 -16.71
CA VAL A 140 4.71 5.71 -18.12
C VAL A 140 6.18 5.87 -18.47
N SER A 141 6.84 4.78 -18.85
CA SER A 141 8.15 4.85 -19.49
C SER A 141 7.98 4.71 -21.01
N VAL A 142 8.55 5.64 -21.75
CA VAL A 142 8.56 5.60 -23.22
C VAL A 142 10.01 5.70 -23.66
N ASP A 143 10.49 4.65 -24.31
CA ASP A 143 11.84 4.65 -24.87
C ASP A 143 11.83 5.26 -26.28
N PHE A 144 12.51 6.37 -26.45
CA PHE A 144 12.71 6.99 -27.75
C PHE A 144 14.09 6.59 -28.29
N ASN A 145 14.12 5.74 -29.33
CA ASN A 145 15.34 5.30 -29.99
C ASN A 145 15.36 5.82 -31.41
N PHE A 146 16.41 6.56 -31.80
CA PHE A 146 16.62 7.03 -33.15
C PHE A 146 18.10 7.11 -33.50
N THR A 147 18.40 7.25 -34.79
CA THR A 147 19.78 7.33 -35.28
C THR A 147 20.06 8.68 -35.94
N LYS A 148 21.06 9.38 -35.46
CA LYS A 148 21.60 10.60 -36.07
C LYS A 148 22.55 10.21 -37.21
N LYS A 149 22.29 10.71 -38.42
CA LYS A 149 23.23 10.61 -39.57
C LYS A 149 23.82 11.96 -39.88
N LEU A 150 25.09 11.96 -40.28
CA LEU A 150 25.82 13.15 -40.72
C LEU A 150 26.35 12.90 -42.11
N GLU A 151 26.09 13.83 -43.02
CA GLU A 151 26.63 13.78 -44.40
C GLU A 151 27.93 14.58 -44.49
N GLY A 152 28.85 14.12 -45.37
CA GLY A 152 30.10 14.81 -45.66
C GLY A 152 31.28 14.52 -44.75
N ARG A 153 31.08 13.96 -43.57
CA ARG A 153 32.14 13.48 -42.66
C ARG A 153 31.64 12.44 -41.66
N THR A 154 32.57 11.79 -41.00
CA THR A 154 32.27 10.83 -39.93
C THR A 154 31.73 11.55 -38.70
N LEU A 155 30.65 11.01 -38.14
CA LEU A 155 30.07 11.41 -36.86
C LEU A 155 31.03 11.03 -35.72
N LYS A 156 31.14 11.89 -34.71
CA LYS A 156 31.90 11.60 -33.49
C LYS A 156 30.97 11.23 -32.33
N ASP A 157 31.52 10.49 -31.39
CA ASP A 157 30.84 10.16 -30.13
C ASP A 157 30.49 11.44 -29.37
N GLN A 158 29.27 11.50 -28.83
CA GLN A 158 28.73 12.60 -28.04
C GLN A 158 28.80 14.00 -28.72
N GLU A 159 28.79 14.03 -30.06
CA GLU A 159 28.93 15.28 -30.81
C GLU A 159 27.65 16.13 -30.77
N PHE A 160 26.49 15.53 -30.77
CA PHE A 160 25.20 16.21 -30.76
C PHE A 160 24.41 15.88 -29.50
N SER A 161 23.76 16.91 -28.96
CA SER A 161 22.81 16.75 -27.82
C SER A 161 21.39 16.84 -28.34
N PHE A 162 20.53 16.00 -27.81
CA PHE A 162 19.09 15.94 -28.10
C PHE A 162 18.33 16.15 -26.82
N VAL A 163 17.38 17.07 -26.83
CA VAL A 163 16.57 17.42 -25.63
C VAL A 163 15.16 16.97 -25.87
N LEU A 164 14.68 16.07 -25.02
CA LEU A 164 13.29 15.71 -24.97
C LEU A 164 12.54 16.73 -24.09
N LYS A 165 11.44 17.26 -24.59
CA LYS A 165 10.59 18.23 -23.89
C LYS A 165 9.16 17.77 -23.87
N ASP A 166 8.42 18.16 -22.82
CA ASP A 166 6.98 17.98 -22.76
C ASP A 166 6.23 18.97 -23.70
N ALA A 167 4.90 18.84 -23.75
CA ALA A 167 4.04 19.64 -24.62
C ALA A 167 4.07 21.16 -24.29
N ILE A 168 4.50 21.53 -23.10
CA ILE A 168 4.63 22.93 -22.64
C ILE A 168 6.06 23.44 -22.70
N GLY A 169 7.01 22.60 -23.16
CA GLY A 169 8.41 22.98 -23.41
C GLY A 169 9.37 22.74 -22.25
N THR A 170 8.92 22.06 -21.17
CA THR A 170 9.78 21.68 -20.04
C THR A 170 10.72 20.55 -20.48
N GLU A 171 12.01 20.69 -20.16
CA GLU A 171 13.00 19.66 -20.45
C GLU A 171 12.76 18.43 -19.55
N ILE A 172 12.62 17.27 -20.20
CA ILE A 172 12.46 15.97 -19.52
C ILE A 172 13.83 15.30 -19.42
N GLU A 173 14.58 15.26 -20.53
CA GLU A 173 15.86 14.58 -20.60
C GLU A 173 16.73 15.17 -21.69
N THR A 174 18.06 15.11 -21.52
CA THR A 174 19.06 15.45 -22.53
C THR A 174 20.02 14.27 -22.72
N VAL A 175 20.05 13.74 -23.93
CA VAL A 175 20.92 12.62 -24.34
C VAL A 175 21.84 13.02 -25.49
N LYS A 176 22.89 12.24 -25.70
CA LYS A 176 23.86 12.45 -26.80
C LYS A 176 23.93 11.21 -27.67
N ASN A 177 24.35 11.42 -28.94
CA ASN A 177 24.61 10.30 -29.82
C ASN A 177 25.87 9.53 -29.43
N ASP A 178 25.88 8.23 -29.69
CA ASP A 178 27.11 7.43 -29.72
C ASP A 178 27.89 7.62 -31.03
N LYS A 179 29.06 6.98 -31.18
CA LYS A 179 29.90 7.02 -32.36
C LYS A 179 29.23 6.51 -33.65
N ASP A 180 28.22 5.67 -33.54
CA ASP A 180 27.44 5.05 -34.62
C ASP A 180 26.16 5.87 -34.93
N GLY A 181 25.91 6.92 -34.15
CA GLY A 181 24.81 7.85 -34.29
C GLY A 181 23.56 7.42 -33.51
N ASN A 182 23.59 6.37 -32.71
CA ASN A 182 22.44 5.96 -31.93
C ASN A 182 22.22 6.92 -30.75
N VAL A 183 20.96 7.16 -30.47
CA VAL A 183 20.46 7.98 -29.35
C VAL A 183 19.40 7.20 -28.63
N HIS A 184 19.62 6.96 -27.35
CA HIS A 184 18.75 6.14 -26.49
C HIS A 184 18.29 6.94 -25.30
#